data_12633e2da2511b542d8111af3cd83e88
#
_entry.id   12633e2da2511b542d8111af3cd83e88
#
_cell.length_a   1.000
_cell.length_b   1.000
_cell.length_c   1.000
_cell.angle_alpha   90.00
_cell.angle_beta   90.00
_cell.angle_gamma   90.00
#
_symmetry.space_group_name_H-M   'P 1'
#
loop_
_entity.id
_entity.type
_entity.pdbx_description
1 polymer ?
#
loop_
_entity_poly.entity_id
_entity_poly.type
_entity_poly.pdbx_seq_one_letter_code
_entity_poly.pdbx_strand_id
1 'polypeptide(L)'
;MEWTLELVAGYHKGQWYIPRNFLENQAKWFPDGSLSEIPDIDLNPGKYPVLKWVLEPGDAVAFHMLTLHSGEGTGSLRRVFSIRMLGDDIIHAPRSWETSPDFPDLSDQLPAGKPMDHELFPLVWPIS
;
A
#
# COMPACT_ATOMS: atom_id res chain seq x y z
N MET A 1 17.36 16.06 -10.28
CA MET A 1 15.94 15.80 -10.56
C MET A 1 15.51 14.83 -9.48
N GLU A 2 14.63 15.25 -8.57
CA GLU A 2 14.25 14.43 -7.41
C GLU A 2 13.02 13.59 -7.78
N TRP A 3 13.11 12.30 -7.60
CA TRP A 3 12.02 11.35 -7.82
C TRP A 3 11.07 11.39 -6.62
N THR A 4 9.79 11.49 -6.85
CA THR A 4 8.82 11.53 -5.75
C THR A 4 8.21 10.18 -5.43
N LEU A 5 8.18 9.27 -6.40
CA LEU A 5 7.64 7.93 -6.26
C LEU A 5 8.33 6.97 -7.22
N GLU A 6 8.63 5.77 -6.74
CA GLU A 6 9.17 4.67 -7.52
C GLU A 6 8.29 3.43 -7.33
N LEU A 7 8.04 2.71 -8.41
CA LEU A 7 7.24 1.48 -8.42
C LEU A 7 7.98 0.36 -9.14
N VAL A 8 7.90 -0.85 -8.63
CA VAL A 8 8.41 -2.03 -9.35
C VAL A 8 7.31 -2.60 -10.24
N ALA A 9 7.52 -2.51 -11.55
CA ALA A 9 6.53 -2.93 -12.54
C ALA A 9 6.17 -4.42 -12.42
N GLY A 10 4.87 -4.73 -12.42
CA GLY A 10 4.36 -6.11 -12.39
C GLY A 10 4.31 -6.76 -11.01
N TYR A 11 4.85 -6.16 -9.97
CA TYR A 11 4.96 -6.76 -8.64
C TYR A 11 3.67 -6.72 -7.80
N HIS A 12 2.58 -6.25 -8.34
CA HIS A 12 1.25 -6.38 -7.75
C HIS A 12 0.62 -7.78 -7.91
N LYS A 13 1.18 -8.62 -8.79
CA LYS A 13 0.67 -9.98 -9.08
C LYS A 13 1.37 -11.09 -8.30
N GLY A 14 2.31 -10.73 -7.46
CA GLY A 14 3.21 -11.65 -6.80
C GLY A 14 2.83 -11.96 -5.35
N GLN A 15 3.86 -12.27 -4.60
CA GLN A 15 3.78 -12.55 -3.18
C GLN A 15 3.47 -11.28 -2.39
N TRP A 16 2.95 -11.47 -1.20
CA TRP A 16 2.85 -10.38 -0.23
C TRP A 16 4.18 -10.22 0.47
N TYR A 17 4.66 -8.98 0.53
CA TYR A 17 5.94 -8.63 1.13
C TYR A 17 5.76 -7.93 2.46
N ILE A 18 6.73 -8.13 3.37
CA ILE A 18 6.76 -7.45 4.65
C ILE A 18 7.00 -5.96 4.42
N PRO A 19 6.06 -5.07 4.79
CA PRO A 19 6.29 -3.63 4.69
C PRO A 19 7.39 -3.22 5.68
N ARG A 20 8.27 -2.31 5.25
CA ARG A 20 9.31 -1.75 6.10
C ARG A 20 8.91 -0.39 6.65
N ASN A 21 9.35 -0.09 7.85
CA ASN A 21 9.20 1.24 8.42
C ASN A 21 10.18 2.19 7.73
N PHE A 22 9.68 3.32 7.23
CA PHE A 22 10.49 4.31 6.52
C PHE A 22 11.60 4.94 7.39
N LEU A 23 11.37 5.10 8.69
CA LEU A 23 12.32 5.75 9.59
C LEU A 23 13.43 4.83 10.06
N GLU A 24 13.12 3.56 10.27
CA GLU A 24 14.02 2.60 10.92
C GLU A 24 14.55 1.55 9.95
N ASN A 25 14.03 1.51 8.73
CA ASN A 25 14.30 0.48 7.72
C ASN A 25 14.15 -0.96 8.27
N GLN A 26 13.28 -1.11 9.27
CA GLN A 26 12.98 -2.38 9.90
C GLN A 26 11.67 -2.95 9.37
N ALA A 27 11.59 -4.25 9.27
CA ALA A 27 10.34 -4.94 9.01
C ALA A 27 9.32 -4.58 10.10
N LYS A 28 8.08 -4.31 9.70
CA LYS A 28 6.98 -4.18 10.65
C LYS A 28 6.76 -5.53 11.35
N TRP A 29 6.13 -5.48 12.53
CA TRP A 29 5.80 -6.61 13.39
C TRP A 29 4.71 -7.53 12.78
N PHE A 30 5.06 -8.23 11.72
CA PHE A 30 4.26 -9.34 11.23
C PHE A 30 4.77 -10.65 11.81
N PRO A 31 3.91 -11.66 12.00
CA PRO A 31 4.37 -12.98 12.42
C PRO A 31 5.43 -13.54 11.46
N ASP A 32 6.47 -14.13 12.01
CA ASP A 32 7.55 -14.72 11.22
C ASP A 32 7.02 -15.71 10.18
N GLY A 33 7.48 -15.57 8.94
CA GLY A 33 7.08 -16.41 7.83
C GLY A 33 5.69 -16.14 7.25
N SER A 34 4.95 -15.14 7.77
CA SER A 34 3.63 -14.78 7.24
C SER A 34 3.69 -14.07 5.89
N LEU A 35 4.78 -13.35 5.63
CA LEU A 35 5.00 -12.58 4.41
C LEU A 35 6.43 -12.79 3.92
N SER A 36 6.66 -12.51 2.65
CA SER A 36 7.98 -12.63 2.04
C SER A 36 8.86 -11.41 2.31
N GLU A 37 10.16 -11.64 2.39
CA GLU A 37 11.14 -10.55 2.43
C GLU A 37 11.15 -9.76 1.11
N ILE A 38 11.29 -8.44 1.21
CA ILE A 38 11.45 -7.59 0.02
C ILE A 38 12.77 -7.95 -0.66
N PRO A 39 12.78 -8.27 -1.95
CA PRO A 39 14.00 -8.55 -2.66
C PRO A 39 14.91 -7.31 -2.74
N ASP A 40 16.20 -7.53 -2.89
CA ASP A 40 17.14 -6.44 -3.12
C ASP A 40 17.02 -5.95 -4.57
N ILE A 41 16.28 -4.85 -4.73
CA ILE A 41 15.95 -4.26 -6.03
C ILE A 41 17.16 -3.57 -6.62
N ASP A 42 17.91 -2.84 -5.81
CA ASP A 42 19.04 -2.01 -6.24
C ASP A 42 20.20 -2.86 -6.73
N LEU A 43 20.43 -4.00 -6.12
CA LEU A 43 21.46 -4.94 -6.57
C LEU A 43 21.09 -5.73 -7.84
N ASN A 44 19.82 -5.68 -8.26
CA ASN A 44 19.32 -6.47 -9.39
C ASN A 44 18.49 -5.64 -10.38
N PRO A 45 19.00 -4.52 -10.92
CA PRO A 45 18.20 -3.59 -11.73
C PRO A 45 17.65 -4.21 -13.02
N GLY A 46 18.32 -5.22 -13.57
CA GLY A 46 17.84 -5.94 -14.76
C GLY A 46 16.67 -6.90 -14.50
N LYS A 47 16.48 -7.32 -13.24
CA LYS A 47 15.40 -8.22 -12.84
C LYS A 47 14.16 -7.47 -12.39
N TYR A 48 14.32 -6.27 -11.84
CA TYR A 48 13.26 -5.46 -11.25
C TYR A 48 13.11 -4.14 -12.02
N PRO A 49 12.25 -4.08 -13.05
CA PRO A 49 11.99 -2.84 -13.77
C PRO A 49 11.38 -1.80 -12.85
N VAL A 50 12.11 -0.74 -12.56
CA VAL A 50 11.64 0.35 -11.70
C VAL A 50 11.13 1.50 -12.56
N LEU A 51 9.89 1.88 -12.31
CA LEU A 51 9.24 3.05 -12.90
C LEU A 51 9.39 4.23 -11.95
N LYS A 52 9.78 5.38 -12.49
CA LYS A 52 10.02 6.61 -11.73
C LYS A 52 9.33 7.79 -12.39
N TRP A 53 8.78 8.68 -11.57
CA TRP A 53 8.14 9.91 -12.04
C TRP A 53 8.64 11.11 -11.26
N VAL A 54 8.71 12.23 -11.94
CA VAL A 54 8.77 13.55 -11.32
C VAL A 54 7.35 14.08 -11.31
N LEU A 55 6.79 14.25 -10.12
CA LEU A 55 5.39 14.67 -9.95
C LEU A 55 5.33 16.14 -9.54
N GLU A 56 4.43 16.87 -10.15
CA GLU A 56 4.12 18.26 -9.81
C GLU A 56 2.86 18.34 -8.95
N PRO A 57 2.63 19.47 -8.26
CA PRO A 57 1.39 19.68 -7.52
C PRO A 57 0.16 19.56 -8.43
N GLY A 58 -0.73 18.64 -8.09
CA GLY A 58 -1.92 18.30 -8.89
C GLY A 58 -1.80 16.98 -9.65
N ASP A 59 -0.61 16.44 -9.79
CA ASP A 59 -0.43 15.11 -10.38
C ASP A 59 -0.92 14.01 -9.44
N ALA A 60 -1.39 12.91 -10.04
CA ALA A 60 -1.83 11.72 -9.33
C ALA A 60 -1.25 10.46 -9.95
N VAL A 61 -0.91 9.50 -9.10
CA VAL A 61 -0.49 8.15 -9.52
C VAL A 61 -1.42 7.14 -8.87
N ALA A 62 -2.03 6.29 -9.69
CA ALA A 62 -2.84 5.17 -9.23
C ALA A 62 -2.05 3.87 -9.40
N PHE A 63 -2.01 3.05 -8.37
CA PHE A 63 -1.35 1.75 -8.40
C PHE A 63 -2.01 0.76 -7.45
N HIS A 64 -1.81 -0.51 -7.70
CA HIS A 64 -2.34 -1.57 -6.85
C HIS A 64 -1.59 -1.60 -5.51
N MET A 65 -2.30 -1.79 -4.41
CA MET A 65 -1.75 -1.74 -3.05
C MET A 65 -0.58 -2.70 -2.79
N LEU A 66 -0.54 -3.83 -3.50
CA LEU A 66 0.55 -4.81 -3.39
C LEU A 66 1.78 -4.47 -4.24
N THR A 67 1.75 -3.41 -5.02
CA THR A 67 2.90 -3.00 -5.81
C THR A 67 4.02 -2.54 -4.87
N LEU A 68 5.21 -3.12 -5.03
CA LEU A 68 6.39 -2.63 -4.32
C LEU A 68 6.66 -1.19 -4.75
N HIS A 69 6.73 -0.31 -3.78
CA HIS A 69 6.92 1.12 -4.01
C HIS A 69 7.78 1.75 -2.93
N SER A 70 8.47 2.78 -3.31
CA SER A 70 9.25 3.61 -2.40
C SER A 70 9.16 5.09 -2.78
N GLY A 71 9.61 5.96 -1.91
CA GLY A 71 9.75 7.38 -2.18
C GLY A 71 10.98 7.91 -1.47
N GLU A 72 11.90 8.51 -2.19
CA GLU A 72 13.01 9.23 -1.59
C GLU A 72 12.51 10.56 -1.01
N GLY A 73 13.15 10.99 0.09
CA GLY A 73 12.92 12.31 0.64
C GLY A 73 13.46 13.37 -0.32
N THR A 74 12.67 14.41 -0.55
CA THR A 74 13.04 15.49 -1.50
C THR A 74 13.83 16.63 -0.86
N GLY A 75 14.19 16.56 0.42
CA GLY A 75 14.83 17.67 1.14
C GLY A 75 13.94 18.91 1.27
N SER A 76 12.77 18.95 0.65
CA SER A 76 11.78 20.02 0.68
C SER A 76 10.44 19.53 1.23
N LEU A 77 9.53 20.46 1.56
CA LEU A 77 8.21 20.11 2.05
C LEU A 77 7.39 19.40 0.96
N ARG A 78 7.05 18.14 1.21
CA ARG A 78 6.17 17.33 0.37
C ARG A 78 4.85 17.08 1.09
N ARG A 79 3.74 17.31 0.42
CA ARG A 79 2.40 16.94 0.88
C ARG A 79 1.80 15.94 -0.09
N VAL A 80 1.32 14.82 0.43
CA VAL A 80 0.69 13.76 -0.36
C VAL A 80 -0.67 13.44 0.25
N PHE A 81 -1.67 13.36 -0.61
CA PHE A 81 -2.98 12.85 -0.26
C PHE A 81 -3.12 11.43 -0.81
N SER A 82 -3.36 10.46 0.05
CA SER A 82 -3.53 9.06 -0.33
C SER A 82 -4.98 8.63 -0.19
N ILE A 83 -5.57 8.15 -1.28
CA ILE A 83 -6.88 7.53 -1.29
C ILE A 83 -6.70 6.03 -1.48
N ARG A 84 -7.35 5.22 -0.66
CA ARG A 84 -7.40 3.77 -0.82
C ARG A 84 -8.80 3.38 -1.23
N MET A 85 -8.92 2.82 -2.43
CA MET A 85 -10.20 2.34 -2.97
C MET A 85 -10.27 0.82 -2.84
N LEU A 86 -11.43 0.31 -2.47
CA LEU A 86 -11.74 -1.11 -2.40
C LEU A 86 -12.64 -1.47 -3.59
N GLY A 87 -12.48 -2.67 -4.14
CA GLY A 87 -13.42 -3.25 -5.09
C GLY A 87 -14.70 -3.71 -4.39
N ASP A 88 -15.75 -3.88 -5.15
CA ASP A 88 -17.06 -4.34 -4.67
C ASP A 88 -17.08 -5.81 -4.23
N ASP A 89 -16.05 -6.55 -4.61
CA ASP A 89 -15.81 -7.95 -4.23
C ASP A 89 -15.03 -8.13 -2.93
N ILE A 90 -14.60 -7.03 -2.30
CA ILE A 90 -13.81 -7.09 -1.07
C ILE A 90 -14.69 -7.48 0.13
N ILE A 91 -14.20 -8.45 0.87
CA ILE A 91 -14.79 -8.93 2.13
C ILE A 91 -13.91 -8.54 3.31
N HIS A 92 -14.55 -8.33 4.46
CA HIS A 92 -13.83 -8.05 5.70
C HIS A 92 -13.00 -9.26 6.13
N ALA A 93 -11.70 -9.06 6.26
CA ALA A 93 -10.73 -10.06 6.68
C ALA A 93 -9.89 -9.54 7.85
N PRO A 94 -10.39 -9.64 9.10
CA PRO A 94 -9.64 -9.20 10.27
C PRO A 94 -8.26 -9.84 10.34
N ARG A 95 -7.29 -9.07 10.80
CA ARG A 95 -5.91 -9.54 10.97
C ARG A 95 -5.60 -9.67 12.46
N SER A 96 -4.71 -10.61 12.80
CA SER A 96 -4.21 -10.78 14.16
C SER A 96 -3.14 -9.75 14.55
N TRP A 97 -2.77 -8.88 13.64
CA TRP A 97 -1.80 -7.81 13.83
C TRP A 97 -2.41 -6.44 13.52
N GLU A 98 -1.80 -5.42 14.04
CA GLU A 98 -2.21 -4.04 13.83
C GLU A 98 -2.19 -3.67 12.34
N THR A 99 -3.20 -2.97 11.88
CA THR A 99 -3.31 -2.50 10.48
C THR A 99 -2.97 -1.00 10.39
N SER A 100 -2.72 -0.52 9.18
CA SER A 100 -2.49 0.90 8.92
C SER A 100 -3.27 1.34 7.68
N PRO A 101 -4.32 2.17 7.85
CA PRO A 101 -4.82 2.71 9.12
C PRO A 101 -5.45 1.64 10.02
N ASP A 102 -5.52 1.95 11.29
CA ASP A 102 -6.24 1.14 12.27
C ASP A 102 -7.73 1.51 12.26
N PHE A 103 -8.58 0.50 12.40
CA PHE A 103 -10.04 0.66 12.51
C PHE A 103 -10.50 -0.07 13.77
N PRO A 104 -10.34 0.56 14.94
CA PRO A 104 -10.78 -0.03 16.19
C PRO A 104 -12.28 -0.33 16.11
N ASP A 105 -12.70 -1.41 16.73
CA ASP A 105 -14.09 -1.85 16.84
C ASP A 105 -14.79 -2.23 15.51
N LEU A 106 -14.10 -2.15 14.37
CA LEU A 106 -14.69 -2.52 13.08
C LEU A 106 -15.17 -3.99 13.09
N SER A 107 -14.41 -4.90 13.70
CA SER A 107 -14.76 -6.32 13.75
C SER A 107 -16.02 -6.60 14.58
N ASP A 108 -16.38 -5.72 15.51
CA ASP A 108 -17.61 -5.83 16.29
C ASP A 108 -18.85 -5.43 15.46
N GLN A 109 -18.65 -4.53 14.51
CA GLN A 109 -19.71 -3.97 13.66
C GLN A 109 -19.84 -4.73 12.34
N LEU A 110 -18.72 -5.18 11.78
CA LEU A 110 -18.62 -5.89 10.51
C LEU A 110 -17.98 -7.26 10.70
N PRO A 111 -18.74 -8.36 10.75
CA PRO A 111 -18.20 -9.70 10.92
C PRO A 111 -17.27 -10.11 9.78
N ALA A 112 -16.28 -10.95 10.10
CA ALA A 112 -15.38 -11.53 9.11
C ALA A 112 -16.14 -12.22 7.95
N GLY A 113 -15.66 -12.07 6.73
CA GLY A 113 -16.24 -12.66 5.52
C GLY A 113 -17.46 -11.91 4.97
N LYS A 114 -17.89 -10.83 5.58
CA LYS A 114 -18.97 -9.98 5.03
C LYS A 114 -18.40 -8.96 4.05
N PRO A 115 -19.20 -8.53 3.04
CA PRO A 115 -18.82 -7.40 2.20
C PRO A 115 -18.44 -6.16 3.02
N MET A 116 -17.54 -5.34 2.50
CA MET A 116 -17.11 -4.09 3.15
C MET A 116 -18.17 -2.99 3.07
N ASP A 117 -19.41 -3.31 3.47
CA ASP A 117 -20.55 -2.40 3.54
C ASP A 117 -20.61 -1.78 4.94
N HIS A 118 -20.02 -0.63 5.10
CA HIS A 118 -19.92 0.06 6.37
C HIS A 118 -19.72 1.57 6.15
N GLU A 119 -20.18 2.42 7.05
CA GLU A 119 -20.09 3.88 6.93
C GLU A 119 -18.66 4.43 6.76
N LEU A 120 -17.66 3.72 7.26
CA LEU A 120 -16.25 4.06 7.07
C LEU A 120 -15.76 3.82 5.62
N PHE A 121 -16.52 3.08 4.82
CA PHE A 121 -16.19 2.72 3.44
C PHE A 121 -17.35 3.09 2.51
N PRO A 122 -17.65 4.40 2.36
CA PRO A 122 -18.77 4.83 1.54
C PRO A 122 -18.58 4.44 0.08
N LEU A 123 -19.67 4.04 -0.58
CA LEU A 123 -19.66 3.78 -2.01
C LEU A 123 -19.35 5.07 -2.78
N VAL A 124 -18.27 5.03 -3.58
CA VAL A 124 -17.83 6.20 -4.38
C VAL A 124 -18.10 6.03 -5.87
N TRP A 125 -18.37 4.81 -6.33
CA TRP A 125 -18.70 4.49 -7.71
C TRP A 125 -19.40 3.12 -7.82
N PRO A 126 -20.45 2.95 -8.68
CA PRO A 126 -21.15 4.03 -9.39
C PRO A 126 -21.93 4.94 -8.44
N ILE A 127 -21.99 6.22 -8.78
CA ILE A 127 -22.89 7.15 -8.10
C ILE A 127 -24.26 6.93 -8.72
N SER A 128 -25.19 6.37 -7.96
CA SER A 128 -26.60 6.20 -8.38
C SER A 128 -27.35 7.52 -8.34
#